data_aed54a20129d1b8b9b4470182c5e0426
#
_entry.id   aed54a20129d1b8b9b4470182c5e0426
#
_cell.length_a   1.000
_cell.length_b   1.000
_cell.length_c   1.000
_cell.angle_alpha   90.00
_cell.angle_beta   90.00
_cell.angle_gamma   90.00
#
_symmetry.space_group_name_H-M   'P 1'
#
loop_
_entity.id
_entity.type
_entity.pdbx_description
1 polymer ?
#
loop_
_entity_poly.entity_id
_entity_poly.type
_entity_poly.pdbx_seq_one_letter_code
_entity_poly.pdbx_strand_id
1 'polypeptide(L)'
;MTLATSSCLEDLASNQLRSALQRCNNSVETFPDQPEPWRDRSLVQTLLGQHDQACRDVEQAIALMDDGADPMLRHELEVRQATCKQRRTINGKD
;
A
#
# COMPACT_ATOMS: atom_id res chain seq x y z
N MET A 1 -19.65 -3.27 -10.58
CA MET A 1 -19.28 -3.17 -10.37
C MET A 1 -18.48 -2.63 -9.83
N THR A 2 -18.01 -2.21 -9.66
CA THR A 2 -17.52 -1.61 -8.88
C THR A 2 -16.34 -2.00 -8.44
N LEU A 3 -15.92 -2.62 -8.53
CA LEU A 3 -14.93 -3.04 -8.15
C LEU A 3 -13.74 -2.64 -8.64
N ALA A 4 -13.61 -1.66 -9.23
CA ALA A 4 -12.44 -1.13 -9.77
C ALA A 4 -11.36 -0.98 -8.76
N THR A 5 -11.70 -0.56 -7.59
CA THR A 5 -10.67 -0.28 -6.63
C THR A 5 -9.95 -1.51 -6.15
N SER A 6 -10.56 -2.66 -6.28
CA SER A 6 -9.89 -3.83 -5.79
C SER A 6 -9.15 -4.57 -6.88
N SER A 7 -9.20 -4.08 -8.09
CA SER A 7 -8.69 -4.85 -9.20
C SER A 7 -7.18 -5.06 -9.12
N CYS A 8 -6.44 -4.16 -8.52
CA CYS A 8 -5.01 -4.32 -8.51
C CYS A 8 -4.55 -5.42 -7.56
N LEU A 9 -5.42 -5.86 -6.66
CA LEU A 9 -5.08 -6.94 -5.75
C LEU A 9 -5.54 -8.31 -6.24
N GLU A 10 -6.12 -8.38 -7.42
CA GLU A 10 -6.53 -9.68 -7.95
C GLU A 10 -5.32 -10.49 -8.33
N ASP A 11 -5.43 -11.80 -8.21
CA ASP A 11 -4.38 -12.69 -8.64
C ASP A 11 -3.04 -12.41 -7.97
N LEU A 12 -3.02 -12.51 -6.67
CA LEU A 12 -1.79 -12.28 -5.93
C LEU A 12 -0.93 -13.52 -5.77
N ALA A 13 -1.12 -14.52 -6.62
CA ALA A 13 -0.23 -15.67 -6.61
C ALA A 13 1.20 -15.19 -6.85
N SER A 14 2.16 -15.92 -6.31
CA SER A 14 3.54 -15.44 -6.34
C SER A 14 4.06 -15.19 -7.74
N ASN A 15 3.58 -15.92 -8.73
CA ASN A 15 4.04 -15.68 -10.10
C ASN A 15 3.27 -14.55 -10.78
N GLN A 16 2.34 -13.88 -10.08
CA GLN A 16 1.58 -12.78 -10.63
C GLN A 16 1.86 -11.47 -9.94
N LEU A 17 2.81 -11.44 -9.02
CA LEU A 17 3.00 -10.23 -8.22
C LEU A 17 3.48 -9.05 -9.05
N ARG A 18 4.31 -9.29 -10.06
CA ARG A 18 4.76 -8.18 -10.88
C ARG A 18 3.65 -7.60 -11.72
N SER A 19 2.75 -8.46 -12.22
CA SER A 19 1.59 -7.97 -12.93
C SER A 19 0.66 -7.19 -12.01
N ALA A 20 0.49 -7.67 -10.79
CA ALA A 20 -0.30 -6.95 -9.82
C ALA A 20 0.32 -5.58 -9.51
N LEU A 21 1.64 -5.53 -9.39
CA LEU A 21 2.29 -4.25 -9.14
C LEU A 21 2.02 -3.27 -10.28
N GLN A 22 2.05 -3.74 -11.52
CA GLN A 22 1.76 -2.87 -12.63
C GLN A 22 0.33 -2.34 -12.60
N ARG A 23 -0.62 -3.21 -12.23
CA ARG A 23 -2.00 -2.77 -12.10
C ARG A 23 -2.14 -1.75 -10.97
N CYS A 24 -1.44 -1.96 -9.87
CA CYS A 24 -1.49 -1.00 -8.76
C CYS A 24 -0.83 0.33 -9.14
N ASN A 25 0.25 0.28 -9.93
CA ASN A 25 0.84 1.51 -10.43
C ASN A 25 -0.16 2.31 -11.23
N ASN A 26 -0.95 1.63 -12.07
CA ASN A 26 -1.97 2.30 -12.84
C ASN A 26 -3.06 2.88 -11.95
N SER A 27 -3.44 2.16 -10.91
CA SER A 27 -4.46 2.65 -9.99
C SER A 27 -4.01 3.91 -9.26
N VAL A 28 -2.75 3.94 -8.82
CA VAL A 28 -2.22 5.12 -8.15
C VAL A 28 -2.19 6.31 -9.11
N GLU A 29 -1.81 6.07 -10.36
CA GLU A 29 -1.78 7.16 -11.33
C GLU A 29 -3.16 7.68 -11.66
N THR A 30 -4.14 6.78 -11.68
CA THR A 30 -5.51 7.19 -12.00
C THR A 30 -6.19 7.87 -10.83
N PHE A 31 -5.92 7.42 -9.61
CA PHE A 31 -6.58 7.94 -8.42
C PHE A 31 -5.56 8.38 -7.37
N PRO A 32 -4.72 9.35 -7.68
CA PRO A 32 -3.64 9.72 -6.77
C PRO A 32 -4.11 10.36 -5.47
N ASP A 33 -5.36 10.81 -5.42
CA ASP A 33 -5.89 11.45 -4.23
C ASP A 33 -6.61 10.52 -3.28
N GLN A 34 -6.68 9.25 -3.61
CA GLN A 34 -7.38 8.28 -2.76
C GLN A 34 -6.38 7.39 -2.05
N PRO A 35 -6.60 7.09 -0.77
CA PRO A 35 -5.63 6.27 -0.03
C PRO A 35 -5.62 4.81 -0.45
N GLU A 36 -6.74 4.26 -0.92
CA GLU A 36 -6.82 2.83 -1.20
C GLU A 36 -5.82 2.35 -2.26
N PRO A 37 -5.64 3.04 -3.38
CA PRO A 37 -4.66 2.57 -4.34
C PRO A 37 -3.24 2.52 -3.77
N TRP A 38 -2.90 3.51 -2.94
CA TRP A 38 -1.58 3.52 -2.31
C TRP A 38 -1.44 2.36 -1.34
N ARG A 39 -2.50 2.08 -0.55
CA ARG A 39 -2.48 0.98 0.38
C ARG A 39 -2.32 -0.33 -0.38
N ASP A 40 -3.06 -0.50 -1.47
CA ASP A 40 -3.01 -1.73 -2.24
C ASP A 40 -1.63 -1.95 -2.84
N ARG A 41 -1.03 -0.89 -3.38
CA ARG A 41 0.31 -1.04 -3.95
C ARG A 41 1.33 -1.40 -2.89
N SER A 42 1.18 -0.84 -1.70
CA SER A 42 2.10 -1.16 -0.62
C SER A 42 2.04 -2.63 -0.24
N LEU A 43 0.85 -3.24 -0.33
CA LEU A 43 0.73 -4.66 -0.03
C LEU A 43 1.50 -5.50 -1.04
N VAL A 44 1.36 -5.19 -2.32
CA VAL A 44 2.07 -5.93 -3.35
C VAL A 44 3.58 -5.73 -3.20
N GLN A 45 4.00 -4.51 -2.92
CA GLN A 45 5.42 -4.23 -2.73
C GLN A 45 5.98 -5.01 -1.55
N THR A 46 5.21 -5.13 -0.48
CA THR A 46 5.64 -5.92 0.67
C THR A 46 5.85 -7.37 0.27
N LEU A 47 4.92 -7.92 -0.49
CA LEU A 47 5.05 -9.30 -0.94
C LEU A 47 6.23 -9.51 -1.87
N LEU A 48 6.62 -8.46 -2.58
CA LEU A 48 7.79 -8.53 -3.46
C LEU A 48 9.10 -8.22 -2.74
N GLY A 49 9.06 -7.91 -1.46
CA GLY A 49 10.25 -7.58 -0.72
C GLY A 49 10.71 -6.13 -0.87
N GLN A 50 9.91 -5.30 -1.51
CA GLN A 50 10.26 -3.90 -1.73
C GLN A 50 9.76 -3.07 -0.55
N HIS A 51 10.39 -3.26 0.60
CA HIS A 51 9.84 -2.73 1.85
C HIS A 51 9.94 -1.21 1.94
N ASP A 52 10.99 -0.61 1.41
CA ASP A 52 11.11 0.84 1.46
C ASP A 52 10.03 1.52 0.65
N GLN A 53 9.76 1.00 -0.54
CA GLN A 53 8.69 1.56 -1.36
C GLN A 53 7.34 1.34 -0.72
N ALA A 54 7.13 0.14 -0.14
CA ALA A 54 5.87 -0.14 0.53
C ALA A 54 5.63 0.83 1.67
N CYS A 55 6.67 1.15 2.43
CA CYS A 55 6.52 2.06 3.55
C CYS A 55 6.23 3.48 3.09
N ARG A 56 6.83 3.91 1.98
CA ARG A 56 6.52 5.22 1.43
C ARG A 56 5.06 5.30 0.99
N ASP A 57 4.55 4.22 0.40
CA ASP A 57 3.15 4.20 -0.02
C ASP A 57 2.21 4.19 1.17
N VAL A 58 2.57 3.50 2.26
CA VAL A 58 1.77 3.53 3.48
C VAL A 58 1.69 4.97 4.00
N GLU A 59 2.81 5.68 4.01
CA GLU A 59 2.82 7.05 4.50
C GLU A 59 1.99 7.96 3.61
N GLN A 60 2.05 7.76 2.29
CA GLN A 60 1.24 8.54 1.38
C GLN A 60 -0.23 8.27 1.59
N ALA A 61 -0.60 7.01 1.79
CA ALA A 61 -2.00 6.68 2.04
C ALA A 61 -2.51 7.36 3.30
N ILE A 62 -1.70 7.36 4.35
CA ILE A 62 -2.09 8.01 5.60
C ILE A 62 -2.25 9.51 5.37
N ALA A 63 -1.35 10.11 4.63
CA ALA A 63 -1.42 11.54 4.37
C ALA A 63 -2.69 11.94 3.62
N LEU A 64 -3.26 11.03 2.85
CA LEU A 64 -4.46 11.30 2.10
C LEU A 64 -5.75 11.07 2.88
N MET A 65 -5.66 10.50 4.09
CA MET A 65 -6.86 10.21 4.86
C MET A 65 -7.32 11.46 5.60
N ASP A 66 -8.63 11.62 5.67
CA ASP A 66 -9.20 12.73 6.41
C ASP A 66 -10.14 12.19 7.48
N ASP A 67 -10.86 13.08 8.14
CA ASP A 67 -11.72 12.68 9.24
C ASP A 67 -12.83 11.74 8.83
N GLY A 68 -13.22 11.75 7.58
CA GLY A 68 -14.25 10.86 7.09
C GLY A 68 -13.73 9.52 6.60
N ALA A 69 -12.44 9.27 6.77
CA ALA A 69 -11.87 8.03 6.24
C ALA A 69 -12.37 6.83 7.01
N ASP A 70 -12.36 5.68 6.34
CA ASP A 70 -12.77 4.43 6.92
C ASP A 70 -11.88 4.11 8.13
N PRO A 71 -12.45 3.94 9.33
CA PRO A 71 -11.63 3.66 10.50
C PRO A 71 -10.82 2.37 10.40
N MET A 72 -11.33 1.36 9.70
CA MET A 72 -10.59 0.12 9.58
C MET A 72 -9.37 0.32 8.69
N LEU A 73 -9.52 1.09 7.63
CA LEU A 73 -8.38 1.39 6.78
C LEU A 73 -7.35 2.21 7.55
N ARG A 74 -7.81 3.17 8.33
CA ARG A 74 -6.89 3.98 9.13
C ARG A 74 -6.11 3.11 10.11
N HIS A 75 -6.81 2.19 10.77
CA HIS A 75 -6.14 1.32 11.73
C HIS A 75 -5.11 0.42 11.03
N GLU A 76 -5.49 -0.14 9.90
CA GLU A 76 -4.57 -0.99 9.15
C GLU A 76 -3.30 -0.23 8.77
N LEU A 77 -3.48 0.99 8.28
CA LEU A 77 -2.33 1.78 7.85
C LEU A 77 -1.45 2.19 9.02
N GLU A 78 -2.06 2.49 10.17
CA GLU A 78 -1.29 2.85 11.35
C GLU A 78 -0.46 1.67 11.84
N VAL A 79 -1.03 0.47 11.82
CA VAL A 79 -0.27 -0.72 12.20
C VAL A 79 0.89 -0.93 11.23
N ARG A 80 0.65 -0.76 9.95
CA ARG A 80 1.71 -0.95 8.96
C ARG A 80 2.78 0.13 9.07
N GLN A 81 2.37 1.36 9.43
CA GLN A 81 3.33 2.42 9.64
C GLN A 81 4.23 2.11 10.82
N ALA A 82 3.66 1.57 11.89
CA ALA A 82 4.45 1.20 13.05
C ALA A 82 5.45 0.10 12.69
N THR A 83 5.02 -0.88 11.89
CA THR A 83 5.93 -1.92 11.44
C THR A 83 7.05 -1.34 10.59
N CYS A 84 6.75 -0.36 9.76
CA CYS A 84 7.76 0.29 8.94
C CYS A 84 8.79 1.00 9.79
N LYS A 85 8.34 1.70 10.82
CA LYS A 85 9.27 2.39 11.71
C LYS A 85 10.15 1.40 12.45
N GLN A 86 9.57 0.30 12.89
CA GLN A 86 10.35 -0.70 13.60
C GLN A 86 11.39 -1.33 12.68
N ARG A 87 11.02 -1.65 11.46
CA ARG A 87 11.94 -2.23 10.50
C ARG A 87 13.07 -1.26 10.18
N ARG A 88 12.75 0.03 10.05
CA ARG A 88 13.76 1.04 9.78
C ARG A 88 14.73 1.17 10.93
N THR A 89 14.23 1.10 12.15
CA THR A 89 15.07 1.17 13.32
C THR A 89 16.05 0.01 13.35
N ILE A 90 15.57 -1.20 13.06
CA ILE A 90 16.41 -2.36 13.09
C ILE A 90 17.47 -2.30 12.00
N ASN A 91 17.07 -1.92 10.79
CA ASN A 91 17.99 -1.95 9.67
C ASN A 91 18.87 -0.72 9.57
N GLY A 92 18.40 0.36 10.09
CA GLY A 92 19.12 1.59 9.91
C GLY A 92 20.13 1.89 10.91
N LYS A 93 20.26 1.06 11.92
CA LYS A 93 21.12 1.35 12.86
C LYS A 93 22.39 1.21 12.35
N ASP A 94 22.56 0.80 11.37
CA ASP A 94 23.81 0.74 10.86
C ASP A 94 24.38 1.96 10.68
#